data_abe9da59a83b37f38000afaec8854475
#
_entry.id   abe9da59a83b37f38000afaec8854475
#
_cell.length_a   1.000
_cell.length_b   1.000
_cell.length_c   1.000
_cell.angle_alpha   90.00
_cell.angle_beta   90.00
_cell.angle_gamma   90.00
#
_symmetry.space_group_name_H-M   'P 1'
#
loop_
_entity.id
_entity.type
_entity.pdbx_description
1 polymer ?
#
loop_
_entity_poly.entity_id
_entity_poly.type
_entity_poly.pdbx_seq_one_letter_code
_entity_poly.pdbx_strand_id
1 'polypeptide(L)'
;MTSAPQRPDPPYRRIAAEFRTRILAGDLRPGDRVPSIRQIAQRWGVAVATATKVVAALRDEGLVEAKVGAGTVVSSRASRKERSAGPAAPPPAAARPADAPKGSLHREHVLRTAIAIADAEGLGAVSMRRLAAELGTGPMSLYRHVTGKDELVTQMADEVFGEAELPVPGPEGWRAKLELVARRQWELSRRHLWLPRAVSFTRPLLVPNMMAHTEWTLRALDGLGLPVETRIREALTLPALVHTVAMSVAEEAEAEQETGVTLDGWRLLQRKRADELLSTGRFPLLAGLPGETVSDLDGMFDYILARHLDGFAVMLSKG
;
A
#
# COMPACT_ATOMS: atom_id res chain seq x y z
N MET A 1 11.43 31.83 6.34
CA MET A 1 10.76 30.51 6.31
C MET A 1 10.25 30.31 4.88
N THR A 2 11.07 29.66 4.05
CA THR A 2 10.77 29.45 2.63
C THR A 2 10.05 28.13 2.51
N SER A 3 8.76 28.17 2.13
CA SER A 3 7.93 26.99 1.89
C SER A 3 8.58 26.14 0.79
N ALA A 4 8.86 24.87 1.09
CA ALA A 4 9.37 23.92 0.12
C ALA A 4 8.38 23.79 -1.07
N PRO A 5 8.83 23.72 -2.32
CA PRO A 5 7.94 23.58 -3.47
C PRO A 5 7.23 22.23 -3.39
N GLN A 6 5.91 22.27 -3.21
CA GLN A 6 5.04 21.11 -3.35
C GLN A 6 5.24 20.52 -4.75
N ARG A 7 5.61 19.24 -4.82
CA ARG A 7 5.66 18.50 -6.09
C ARG A 7 4.29 18.59 -6.77
N PRO A 8 4.25 18.95 -8.07
CA PRO A 8 2.98 18.98 -8.79
C PRO A 8 2.34 17.61 -8.78
N ASP A 9 1.05 17.55 -8.47
CA ASP A 9 0.25 16.33 -8.51
C ASP A 9 0.42 15.61 -9.85
N PRO A 10 0.51 14.26 -9.84
CA PRO A 10 0.56 13.49 -11.06
C PRO A 10 -0.58 13.87 -12.01
N PRO A 11 -0.34 13.97 -13.33
CA PRO A 11 -1.34 14.45 -14.30
C PRO A 11 -2.70 13.75 -14.17
N TYR A 12 -2.72 12.43 -13.90
CA TYR A 12 -3.98 11.69 -13.74
C TYR A 12 -4.79 12.15 -12.54
N ARG A 13 -4.15 12.55 -11.42
CA ARG A 13 -4.85 13.05 -10.22
C ARG A 13 -5.55 14.39 -10.49
N ARG A 14 -4.86 15.31 -11.17
CA ARG A 14 -5.43 16.60 -11.54
C ARG A 14 -6.64 16.44 -12.45
N ILE A 15 -6.53 15.55 -13.44
CA ILE A 15 -7.61 15.27 -14.39
C ILE A 15 -8.78 14.59 -13.68
N ALA A 16 -8.54 13.61 -12.79
CA ALA A 16 -9.58 12.97 -12.00
C ALA A 16 -10.27 13.97 -11.05
N ALA A 17 -9.51 14.88 -10.42
CA ALA A 17 -10.07 15.93 -9.58
C ALA A 17 -10.97 16.90 -10.36
N GLU A 18 -10.61 17.25 -11.60
CA GLU A 18 -11.45 18.08 -12.48
C GLU A 18 -12.79 17.40 -12.80
N PHE A 19 -12.75 16.12 -13.19
CA PHE A 19 -13.98 15.34 -13.41
C PHE A 19 -14.82 15.23 -12.15
N ARG A 20 -14.18 14.98 -11.01
CA ARG A 20 -14.85 14.92 -9.69
C ARG A 20 -15.59 16.23 -9.39
N THR A 21 -14.92 17.38 -9.53
CA THR A 21 -15.51 18.69 -9.32
C THR A 21 -16.73 18.90 -10.21
N ARG A 22 -16.63 18.57 -11.50
CA ARG A 22 -17.73 18.73 -12.45
C ARG A 22 -18.92 17.80 -12.15
N ILE A 23 -18.67 16.58 -11.70
CA ILE A 23 -19.73 15.64 -11.29
C ILE A 23 -20.41 16.17 -10.03
N LEU A 24 -19.65 16.69 -9.07
CA LEU A 24 -20.16 17.22 -7.81
C LEU A 24 -20.92 18.55 -7.99
N ALA A 25 -20.46 19.40 -8.91
CA ALA A 25 -21.16 20.65 -9.26
C ALA A 25 -22.45 20.40 -10.08
N GLY A 26 -22.68 19.15 -10.52
CA GLY A 26 -23.84 18.81 -11.35
C GLY A 26 -23.67 19.14 -12.83
N ASP A 27 -22.48 19.57 -13.26
CA ASP A 27 -22.15 19.83 -14.67
C ASP A 27 -22.14 18.54 -15.50
N LEU A 28 -21.81 17.41 -14.83
CA LEU A 28 -21.95 16.06 -15.35
C LEU A 28 -22.99 15.32 -14.52
N ARG A 29 -24.11 15.03 -15.13
CA ARG A 29 -25.28 14.41 -14.45
C ARG A 29 -25.17 12.88 -14.50
N PRO A 30 -25.82 12.16 -13.57
CA PRO A 30 -25.93 10.71 -13.67
C PRO A 30 -26.44 10.25 -15.03
N GLY A 31 -25.72 9.29 -15.63
CA GLY A 31 -25.99 8.78 -16.95
C GLY A 31 -25.28 9.55 -18.08
N ASP A 32 -24.71 10.71 -17.81
CA ASP A 32 -23.92 11.44 -18.80
C ASP A 32 -22.64 10.66 -19.16
N ARG A 33 -22.29 10.69 -20.45
CA ARG A 33 -21.08 10.02 -20.92
C ARG A 33 -19.83 10.75 -20.48
N VAL A 34 -18.91 10.02 -19.87
CA VAL A 34 -17.53 10.49 -19.65
C VAL A 34 -16.73 10.26 -20.94
N PRO A 35 -15.87 11.21 -21.34
CA PRO A 35 -15.02 11.02 -22.52
C PRO A 35 -14.24 9.69 -22.44
N SER A 36 -14.08 9.03 -23.58
CA SER A 36 -13.31 7.79 -23.67
C SER A 36 -11.85 8.01 -23.30
N ILE A 37 -11.14 6.95 -22.91
CA ILE A 37 -9.71 7.00 -22.56
C ILE A 37 -8.90 7.72 -23.65
N ARG A 38 -9.19 7.46 -24.95
CA ARG A 38 -8.52 8.12 -26.05
C ARG A 38 -8.83 9.62 -26.12
N GLN A 39 -10.07 10.02 -25.87
CA GLN A 39 -10.48 11.43 -25.83
C GLN A 39 -9.87 12.15 -24.63
N ILE A 40 -9.77 11.50 -23.45
CA ILE A 40 -9.08 12.04 -22.30
C ILE A 40 -7.60 12.23 -22.61
N ALA A 41 -6.92 11.24 -23.18
CA ALA A 41 -5.53 11.31 -23.59
C ALA A 41 -5.27 12.50 -24.53
N GLN A 42 -6.12 12.65 -25.55
CA GLN A 42 -6.02 13.72 -26.55
C GLN A 42 -6.31 15.11 -25.94
N ARG A 43 -7.38 15.23 -25.15
CA ARG A 43 -7.83 16.52 -24.60
C ARG A 43 -6.84 17.14 -23.59
N TRP A 44 -6.19 16.30 -22.78
CA TRP A 44 -5.24 16.75 -21.76
C TRP A 44 -3.77 16.54 -22.16
N GLY A 45 -3.50 16.06 -23.37
CA GLY A 45 -2.12 15.87 -23.87
C GLY A 45 -1.34 14.83 -23.05
N VAL A 46 -1.98 13.78 -22.55
CA VAL A 46 -1.36 12.76 -21.70
C VAL A 46 -1.31 11.39 -22.39
N ALA A 47 -0.39 10.54 -21.95
CA ALA A 47 -0.31 9.17 -22.45
C ALA A 47 -1.63 8.40 -22.17
N VAL A 48 -1.97 7.43 -23.05
CA VAL A 48 -3.15 6.58 -22.91
C VAL A 48 -3.17 5.87 -21.56
N ALA A 49 -2.01 5.40 -21.07
CA ALA A 49 -1.88 4.79 -19.74
C ALA A 49 -2.28 5.75 -18.61
N THR A 50 -1.95 7.04 -18.73
CA THR A 50 -2.36 8.08 -17.77
C THR A 50 -3.87 8.30 -17.80
N ALA A 51 -4.46 8.36 -18.99
CA ALA A 51 -5.92 8.48 -19.16
C ALA A 51 -6.67 7.24 -18.64
N THR A 52 -6.08 6.05 -18.78
CA THR A 52 -6.62 4.81 -18.19
C THR A 52 -6.67 4.92 -16.67
N LYS A 53 -5.59 5.44 -16.04
CA LYS A 53 -5.56 5.67 -14.58
C LYS A 53 -6.63 6.69 -14.12
N VAL A 54 -6.94 7.71 -14.93
CA VAL A 54 -8.04 8.65 -14.63
C VAL A 54 -9.37 7.93 -14.54
N VAL A 55 -9.70 7.12 -15.54
CA VAL A 55 -10.98 6.39 -15.58
C VAL A 55 -11.05 5.33 -14.46
N ALA A 56 -9.93 4.66 -14.18
CA ALA A 56 -9.83 3.70 -13.08
C ALA A 56 -10.08 4.38 -11.74
N ALA A 57 -9.40 5.51 -11.45
CA ALA A 57 -9.60 6.27 -10.23
C ALA A 57 -11.06 6.73 -10.04
N LEU A 58 -11.69 7.29 -11.09
CA LEU A 58 -13.09 7.70 -11.04
C LEU A 58 -14.05 6.51 -10.82
N ARG A 59 -13.70 5.33 -11.33
CA ARG A 59 -14.48 4.09 -11.13
C ARG A 59 -14.33 3.58 -9.70
N ASP A 60 -13.11 3.54 -9.17
CA ASP A 60 -12.81 3.16 -7.78
C ASP A 60 -13.51 4.10 -6.79
N GLU A 61 -13.65 5.37 -7.16
CA GLU A 61 -14.41 6.37 -6.42
C GLU A 61 -15.93 6.17 -6.53
N GLY A 62 -16.40 5.28 -7.42
CA GLY A 62 -17.84 5.07 -7.67
C GLY A 62 -18.55 6.23 -8.38
N LEU A 63 -17.78 7.18 -8.94
CA LEU A 63 -18.31 8.34 -9.65
C LEU A 63 -18.72 8.00 -11.07
N VAL A 64 -18.09 6.97 -11.68
CA VAL A 64 -18.41 6.51 -13.01
C VAL A 64 -18.55 4.99 -13.04
N GLU A 65 -19.33 4.49 -14.01
CA GLU A 65 -19.53 3.07 -14.23
C GLU A 65 -19.47 2.71 -15.72
N ALA A 66 -19.09 1.48 -16.05
CA ALA A 66 -19.16 0.98 -17.41
C ALA A 66 -20.59 0.54 -17.72
N LYS A 67 -21.16 1.04 -18.81
CA LYS A 67 -22.47 0.65 -19.29
C LYS A 67 -22.37 0.03 -20.67
N VAL A 68 -22.86 -1.18 -20.83
CA VAL A 68 -22.84 -1.91 -22.11
C VAL A 68 -23.50 -1.04 -23.20
N GLY A 69 -22.80 -0.81 -24.31
CA GLY A 69 -23.27 0.01 -25.43
C GLY A 69 -23.16 1.53 -25.25
N ALA A 70 -22.91 2.03 -24.03
CA ALA A 70 -22.80 3.46 -23.75
C ALA A 70 -21.39 3.92 -23.32
N GLY A 71 -20.47 2.99 -23.06
CA GLY A 71 -19.13 3.29 -22.58
C GLY A 71 -19.10 3.61 -21.08
N THR A 72 -18.24 4.54 -20.67
CA THR A 72 -18.17 5.02 -19.28
C THR A 72 -19.15 6.16 -19.07
N VAL A 73 -20.01 6.02 -18.06
CA VAL A 73 -21.04 7.02 -17.70
C VAL A 73 -20.93 7.40 -16.24
N VAL A 74 -21.42 8.59 -15.91
CA VAL A 74 -21.54 9.04 -14.51
C VAL A 74 -22.54 8.13 -13.79
N SER A 75 -22.13 7.61 -12.62
CA SER A 75 -22.95 6.69 -11.85
C SER A 75 -24.22 7.38 -11.29
N SER A 76 -25.35 6.71 -11.42
CA SER A 76 -26.64 7.19 -10.87
C SER A 76 -26.66 7.29 -9.34
N ARG A 77 -25.68 6.67 -8.67
CA ARG A 77 -25.53 6.74 -7.21
C ARG A 77 -24.87 8.03 -6.74
N ALA A 78 -24.15 8.75 -7.60
CA ALA A 78 -23.48 10.01 -7.27
C ALA A 78 -24.48 11.14 -6.85
N SER A 79 -25.73 11.11 -7.35
CA SER A 79 -26.71 12.18 -7.16
C SER A 79 -27.88 11.87 -6.23
N ARG A 80 -28.02 10.63 -5.73
CA ARG A 80 -29.20 10.27 -4.93
C ARG A 80 -29.20 10.90 -3.52
N LYS A 81 -28.11 11.51 -3.08
CA LYS A 81 -27.95 12.05 -1.71
C LYS A 81 -28.34 13.52 -1.54
N GLU A 82 -28.54 14.27 -2.62
CA GLU A 82 -28.93 15.70 -2.53
C GLU A 82 -30.43 15.97 -2.60
N ARG A 83 -31.28 14.99 -2.92
CA ARG A 83 -32.72 15.19 -3.07
C ARG A 83 -33.60 14.78 -1.87
N SER A 84 -32.98 14.50 -0.71
CA SER A 84 -33.77 14.21 0.50
C SER A 84 -33.72 15.30 1.56
N ALA A 85 -33.67 16.58 1.15
CA ALA A 85 -33.81 17.71 2.03
C ALA A 85 -35.00 18.59 1.55
N GLY A 86 -36.21 18.13 1.77
CA GLY A 86 -37.44 18.88 1.63
C GLY A 86 -38.52 18.29 2.55
N PRO A 87 -39.31 19.10 3.29
CA PRO A 87 -40.11 18.63 4.41
C PRO A 87 -41.43 18.00 3.96
N ALA A 88 -41.65 16.75 4.32
CA ALA A 88 -42.98 16.13 4.32
C ALA A 88 -43.24 15.53 5.70
N ALA A 89 -44.39 15.90 6.30
CA ALA A 89 -44.87 15.55 7.63
C ALA A 89 -45.10 14.03 7.82
N PRO A 90 -45.03 13.52 9.06
CA PRO A 90 -44.95 12.10 9.35
C PRO A 90 -46.32 11.43 9.55
N PRO A 91 -46.47 10.16 9.24
CA PRO A 91 -47.43 9.28 9.90
C PRO A 91 -46.79 8.54 11.08
N PRO A 92 -47.57 8.00 12.04
CA PRO A 92 -47.13 7.79 13.41
C PRO A 92 -46.36 6.51 13.67
N ALA A 93 -45.68 6.53 14.79
CA ALA A 93 -44.68 5.68 15.35
C ALA A 93 -44.99 4.17 15.42
N ALA A 94 -43.99 3.37 15.02
CA ALA A 94 -43.67 2.11 15.69
C ALA A 94 -42.24 2.23 16.24
N ALA A 95 -42.12 2.09 17.55
CA ALA A 95 -40.88 2.27 18.29
C ALA A 95 -39.78 1.31 17.81
N ARG A 96 -38.66 1.86 17.36
CA ARG A 96 -37.38 1.16 17.20
C ARG A 96 -36.44 1.57 18.33
N PRO A 97 -35.56 0.67 18.78
CA PRO A 97 -34.66 0.98 19.90
C PRO A 97 -33.74 2.16 19.57
N ALA A 98 -33.43 2.91 20.62
CA ALA A 98 -32.73 4.17 20.63
C ALA A 98 -31.49 4.21 19.72
N ASP A 99 -31.42 5.34 18.97
CA ASP A 99 -30.26 5.81 18.24
C ASP A 99 -28.99 5.81 19.11
N ALA A 100 -28.04 4.90 18.73
CA ALA A 100 -26.66 5.20 19.02
C ALA A 100 -26.26 6.46 18.22
N PRO A 101 -25.50 7.42 18.79
CA PRO A 101 -25.11 8.62 18.10
C PRO A 101 -24.38 8.23 16.82
N LYS A 102 -24.81 8.76 15.67
CA LYS A 102 -24.08 8.65 14.40
C LYS A 102 -22.69 9.23 14.64
N GLY A 103 -21.74 8.36 15.02
CA GLY A 103 -20.36 8.73 15.33
C GLY A 103 -19.79 9.52 14.15
N SER A 104 -19.25 10.68 14.44
CA SER A 104 -18.47 11.41 13.46
C SER A 104 -17.40 10.45 12.93
N LEU A 105 -17.31 10.34 11.61
CA LEU A 105 -16.30 9.48 10.99
C LEU A 105 -14.92 10.04 11.38
N HIS A 106 -14.21 9.37 12.28
CA HIS A 106 -12.87 9.77 12.67
C HIS A 106 -11.87 9.20 11.68
N ARG A 107 -10.85 9.99 11.31
CA ARG A 107 -9.78 9.58 10.37
C ARG A 107 -9.16 8.24 10.78
N GLU A 108 -8.89 8.06 12.06
CA GLU A 108 -8.34 6.82 12.63
C GLU A 108 -9.21 5.59 12.34
N HIS A 109 -10.54 5.73 12.45
CA HIS A 109 -11.47 4.65 12.13
C HIS A 109 -11.47 4.31 10.64
N VAL A 110 -11.36 5.32 9.77
CA VAL A 110 -11.22 5.14 8.32
C VAL A 110 -9.95 4.35 8.00
N LEU A 111 -8.81 4.73 8.61
CA LEU A 111 -7.53 4.07 8.39
C LEU A 111 -7.53 2.63 8.91
N ARG A 112 -7.97 2.39 10.13
CA ARG A 112 -8.08 1.03 10.70
C ARG A 112 -8.95 0.11 9.85
N THR A 113 -10.08 0.61 9.36
CA THR A 113 -10.97 -0.18 8.48
C THR A 113 -10.30 -0.47 7.14
N ALA A 114 -9.57 0.50 6.57
CA ALA A 114 -8.84 0.30 5.32
C ALA A 114 -7.69 -0.69 5.47
N ILE A 115 -6.94 -0.63 6.58
CA ILE A 115 -5.89 -1.59 6.93
C ILE A 115 -6.48 -2.99 7.08
N ALA A 116 -7.60 -3.14 7.83
CA ALA A 116 -8.26 -4.43 7.99
C ALA A 116 -8.73 -5.05 6.66
N ILE A 117 -9.23 -4.24 5.72
CA ILE A 117 -9.57 -4.70 4.36
C ILE A 117 -8.31 -5.17 3.62
N ALA A 118 -7.22 -4.40 3.70
CA ALA A 118 -5.97 -4.74 3.04
C ALA A 118 -5.34 -6.02 3.60
N ASP A 119 -5.42 -6.22 4.93
CA ASP A 119 -4.90 -7.42 5.59
C ASP A 119 -5.69 -8.68 5.23
N ALA A 120 -7.02 -8.55 5.09
CA ALA A 120 -7.90 -9.67 4.78
C ALA A 120 -7.97 -10.01 3.29
N GLU A 121 -7.97 -9.01 2.41
CA GLU A 121 -8.33 -9.17 0.99
C GLU A 121 -7.23 -8.62 0.04
N GLY A 122 -6.12 -8.12 0.59
CA GLY A 122 -5.04 -7.49 -0.16
C GLY A 122 -5.29 -6.02 -0.53
N LEU A 123 -4.21 -5.32 -0.89
CA LEU A 123 -4.26 -3.88 -1.23
C LEU A 123 -5.17 -3.58 -2.44
N GLY A 124 -5.34 -4.55 -3.34
CA GLY A 124 -6.23 -4.45 -4.50
C GLY A 124 -7.69 -4.23 -4.12
N ALA A 125 -8.15 -4.84 -3.03
CA ALA A 125 -9.52 -4.74 -2.52
C ALA A 125 -9.85 -3.38 -1.89
N VAL A 126 -8.84 -2.62 -1.45
CA VAL A 126 -9.01 -1.29 -0.87
C VAL A 126 -9.45 -0.31 -1.95
N SER A 127 -10.71 0.11 -1.89
CA SER A 127 -11.27 1.17 -2.74
C SER A 127 -12.18 2.07 -1.91
N MET A 128 -12.35 3.33 -2.35
CA MET A 128 -13.23 4.27 -1.66
C MET A 128 -14.67 3.75 -1.54
N ARG A 129 -15.12 2.96 -2.53
CA ARG A 129 -16.44 2.33 -2.53
C ARG A 129 -16.52 1.20 -1.51
N ARG A 130 -15.51 0.29 -1.47
CA ARG A 130 -15.47 -0.83 -0.52
C ARG A 130 -15.41 -0.31 0.92
N LEU A 131 -14.52 0.66 1.15
CA LEU A 131 -14.35 1.30 2.45
C LEU A 131 -15.63 2.03 2.93
N ALA A 132 -16.29 2.76 2.03
CA ALA A 132 -17.55 3.43 2.34
C ALA A 132 -18.68 2.43 2.70
N ALA A 133 -18.73 1.29 2.00
CA ALA A 133 -19.70 0.23 2.29
C ALA A 133 -19.45 -0.38 3.68
N GLU A 134 -18.19 -0.64 4.04
CA GLU A 134 -17.79 -1.17 5.34
C GLU A 134 -18.13 -0.22 6.48
N LEU A 135 -17.88 1.06 6.27
CA LEU A 135 -18.17 2.13 7.26
C LEU A 135 -19.64 2.57 7.31
N GLY A 136 -20.53 1.95 6.50
CA GLY A 136 -21.93 2.33 6.42
C GLY A 136 -22.18 3.77 5.99
N THR A 137 -21.25 4.37 5.20
CA THR A 137 -21.30 5.78 4.78
C THR A 137 -21.28 5.91 3.25
N GLY A 138 -21.46 7.13 2.76
CA GLY A 138 -21.27 7.41 1.33
C GLY A 138 -19.79 7.69 1.00
N PRO A 139 -19.28 7.31 -0.20
CA PRO A 139 -17.89 7.57 -0.59
C PRO A 139 -17.48 9.04 -0.45
N MET A 140 -18.40 9.97 -0.64
CA MET A 140 -18.15 11.41 -0.50
C MET A 140 -17.76 11.83 0.92
N SER A 141 -18.24 11.11 1.94
CA SER A 141 -17.86 11.38 3.33
C SER A 141 -16.40 11.09 3.59
N LEU A 142 -15.80 10.13 2.85
CA LEU A 142 -14.39 9.74 2.99
C LEU A 142 -13.45 10.80 2.41
N TYR A 143 -13.89 11.54 1.36
CA TYR A 143 -13.06 12.58 0.74
C TYR A 143 -12.77 13.79 1.63
N ARG A 144 -13.45 13.89 2.78
CA ARG A 144 -13.10 14.85 3.84
C ARG A 144 -11.86 14.43 4.64
N HIS A 145 -11.50 13.15 4.59
CA HIS A 145 -10.40 12.57 5.35
C HIS A 145 -9.20 12.22 4.46
N VAL A 146 -9.46 11.82 3.20
CA VAL A 146 -8.41 11.43 2.25
C VAL A 146 -8.79 11.90 0.84
N THR A 147 -7.84 12.41 0.06
CA THR A 147 -8.10 12.95 -1.28
C THR A 147 -8.26 11.87 -2.36
N GLY A 148 -7.92 10.62 -2.05
CA GLY A 148 -8.03 9.47 -2.94
C GLY A 148 -7.32 8.23 -2.42
N LYS A 149 -7.35 7.14 -3.22
CA LYS A 149 -6.76 5.85 -2.84
C LYS A 149 -5.26 5.95 -2.54
N ASP A 150 -4.50 6.69 -3.34
CA ASP A 150 -3.04 6.78 -3.16
C ASP A 150 -2.67 7.50 -1.84
N GLU A 151 -3.42 8.53 -1.47
CA GLU A 151 -3.24 9.18 -0.17
C GLU A 151 -3.66 8.26 0.97
N LEU A 152 -4.79 7.54 0.81
CA LEU A 152 -5.24 6.55 1.79
C LEU A 152 -4.16 5.50 2.04
N VAL A 153 -3.60 4.91 0.99
CA VAL A 153 -2.51 3.91 1.10
C VAL A 153 -1.27 4.51 1.76
N THR A 154 -0.92 5.75 1.44
CA THR A 154 0.18 6.46 2.10
C THR A 154 -0.05 6.61 3.62
N GLN A 155 -1.26 6.99 4.01
CA GLN A 155 -1.64 7.15 5.42
C GLN A 155 -1.74 5.79 6.13
N MET A 156 -2.22 4.74 5.47
CA MET A 156 -2.23 3.37 5.99
C MET A 156 -0.81 2.89 6.28
N ALA A 157 0.13 3.12 5.36
CA ALA A 157 1.53 2.75 5.55
C ALA A 157 2.14 3.52 6.73
N ASP A 158 1.88 4.81 6.88
CA ASP A 158 2.35 5.60 8.01
C ASP A 158 1.80 5.08 9.35
N GLU A 159 0.50 4.79 9.41
CA GLU A 159 -0.14 4.22 10.60
C GLU A 159 0.51 2.90 11.03
N VAL A 160 0.73 2.00 10.07
CA VAL A 160 1.38 0.70 10.32
C VAL A 160 2.83 0.88 10.78
N PHE A 161 3.61 1.81 10.22
CA PHE A 161 4.94 2.10 10.75
C PHE A 161 4.90 2.63 12.19
N GLY A 162 3.83 3.32 12.58
CA GLY A 162 3.58 3.77 13.95
C GLY A 162 3.32 2.64 14.95
N GLU A 163 2.91 1.44 14.50
CA GLU A 163 2.71 0.28 15.38
C GLU A 163 4.02 -0.29 15.96
N ALA A 164 5.14 -0.07 15.27
CA ALA A 164 6.44 -0.54 15.69
C ALA A 164 7.21 0.56 16.41
N GLU A 165 6.90 0.76 17.67
CA GLU A 165 7.65 1.70 18.52
C GLU A 165 9.11 1.28 18.63
N LEU A 166 10.01 2.24 18.35
CA LEU A 166 11.43 2.08 18.53
C LEU A 166 11.86 2.70 19.87
N PRO A 167 12.52 1.95 20.77
CA PRO A 167 12.84 2.41 22.12
C PRO A 167 13.88 3.53 22.12
N VAL A 168 13.72 4.48 23.06
CA VAL A 168 14.69 5.56 23.30
C VAL A 168 15.02 5.58 24.79
N PRO A 169 16.30 5.27 25.17
CA PRO A 169 17.39 4.79 24.33
C PRO A 169 17.12 3.37 23.83
N GLY A 170 17.67 3.02 22.66
CA GLY A 170 17.65 1.66 22.15
C GLY A 170 18.64 0.74 22.86
N PRO A 171 18.79 -0.52 22.39
CA PRO A 171 19.78 -1.45 22.92
C PRO A 171 21.20 -0.89 22.77
N GLU A 172 22.16 -1.41 23.55
CA GLU A 172 23.55 -0.98 23.47
C GLU A 172 24.22 -1.44 22.16
N GLY A 173 25.04 -0.55 21.61
CA GLY A 173 25.81 -0.79 20.40
C GLY A 173 25.00 -0.67 19.10
N TRP A 174 25.71 -0.34 18.05
CA TRP A 174 25.13 -0.12 16.71
C TRP A 174 24.48 -1.39 16.14
N ARG A 175 25.13 -2.57 16.32
CA ARG A 175 24.66 -3.84 15.74
C ARG A 175 23.27 -4.21 16.29
N ALA A 176 23.12 -4.19 17.60
CA ALA A 176 21.85 -4.52 18.24
C ALA A 176 20.73 -3.53 17.84
N LYS A 177 21.09 -2.26 17.65
CA LYS A 177 20.14 -1.24 17.17
C LYS A 177 19.71 -1.51 15.73
N LEU A 178 20.64 -1.76 14.81
CA LEU A 178 20.30 -2.06 13.41
C LEU A 178 19.49 -3.35 13.28
N GLU A 179 19.84 -4.37 14.06
CA GLU A 179 19.09 -5.62 14.11
C GLU A 179 17.65 -5.39 14.60
N LEU A 180 17.48 -4.60 15.67
CA LEU A 180 16.15 -4.28 16.21
C LEU A 180 15.25 -3.61 15.17
N VAL A 181 15.73 -2.55 14.50
CA VAL A 181 14.90 -1.83 13.53
C VAL A 181 14.56 -2.69 12.31
N ALA A 182 15.50 -3.52 11.84
CA ALA A 182 15.26 -4.46 10.74
C ALA A 182 14.19 -5.50 11.10
N ARG A 183 14.27 -6.09 12.32
CA ARG A 183 13.29 -7.06 12.80
C ARG A 183 11.93 -6.42 13.00
N ARG A 184 11.83 -5.20 13.51
CA ARG A 184 10.56 -4.47 13.62
C ARG A 184 9.91 -4.23 12.26
N GLN A 185 10.69 -3.84 11.25
CA GLN A 185 10.17 -3.67 9.88
C GLN A 185 9.78 -5.01 9.25
N TRP A 186 10.52 -6.10 9.54
CA TRP A 186 10.16 -7.44 9.13
C TRP A 186 8.83 -7.89 9.75
N GLU A 187 8.66 -7.72 11.07
CA GLU A 187 7.42 -8.04 11.80
C GLU A 187 6.22 -7.29 11.22
N LEU A 188 6.36 -6.00 10.91
CA LEU A 188 5.31 -5.22 10.24
C LEU A 188 4.96 -5.79 8.86
N SER A 189 5.96 -6.11 8.06
CA SER A 189 5.75 -6.66 6.71
C SER A 189 5.13 -8.06 6.75
N ARG A 190 5.42 -8.86 7.77
CA ARG A 190 4.81 -10.18 8.00
C ARG A 190 3.36 -10.08 8.47
N ARG A 191 3.04 -9.06 9.25
CA ARG A 191 1.67 -8.79 9.72
C ARG A 191 0.80 -8.18 8.63
N HIS A 192 1.37 -7.27 7.85
CA HIS A 192 0.71 -6.51 6.80
C HIS A 192 1.32 -6.83 5.45
N LEU A 193 0.91 -7.94 4.84
CA LEU A 193 1.49 -8.45 3.59
C LEU A 193 1.39 -7.47 2.41
N TRP A 194 0.47 -6.51 2.48
CA TRP A 194 0.34 -5.44 1.49
C TRP A 194 1.39 -4.32 1.65
N LEU A 195 2.01 -4.18 2.84
CA LEU A 195 2.91 -3.07 3.17
C LEU A 195 4.12 -2.95 2.21
N PRO A 196 4.82 -4.04 1.82
CA PRO A 196 5.92 -3.95 0.86
C PRO A 196 5.50 -3.35 -0.47
N ARG A 197 4.27 -3.57 -0.93
CA ARG A 197 3.76 -2.99 -2.19
C ARG A 197 3.39 -1.50 -2.08
N ALA A 198 3.15 -1.02 -0.88
CA ALA A 198 2.85 0.39 -0.62
C ALA A 198 4.11 1.26 -0.55
N VAL A 199 5.28 0.68 -0.28
CA VAL A 199 6.56 1.39 -0.08
C VAL A 199 7.39 1.35 -1.38
N SER A 200 8.06 2.47 -1.70
CA SER A 200 8.95 2.58 -2.85
C SER A 200 10.25 3.28 -2.47
N PHE A 201 11.39 2.66 -2.77
CA PHE A 201 12.71 3.26 -2.54
C PHE A 201 13.07 4.36 -3.55
N THR A 202 12.48 4.32 -4.74
CA THR A 202 12.69 5.36 -5.76
C THR A 202 11.78 6.56 -5.59
N ARG A 203 10.65 6.37 -4.89
CA ARG A 203 9.66 7.42 -4.58
C ARG A 203 9.21 7.27 -3.14
N PRO A 204 10.11 7.59 -2.17
CA PRO A 204 9.82 7.35 -0.76
C PRO A 204 8.61 8.16 -0.30
N LEU A 205 7.84 7.56 0.59
CA LEU A 205 6.77 8.23 1.29
C LEU A 205 7.40 9.17 2.33
N LEU A 206 7.07 10.47 2.25
CA LEU A 206 7.53 11.45 3.24
C LEU A 206 6.46 11.60 4.33
N VAL A 207 6.39 10.59 5.19
CA VAL A 207 5.38 10.48 6.26
C VAL A 207 6.06 10.30 7.62
N PRO A 208 5.47 10.84 8.70
CA PRO A 208 6.14 10.99 10.00
C PRO A 208 6.70 9.69 10.59
N ASN A 209 5.90 8.64 10.69
CA ASN A 209 6.31 7.40 11.35
C ASN A 209 7.39 6.66 10.56
N MET A 210 7.26 6.59 9.24
CA MET A 210 8.30 5.99 8.39
C MET A 210 9.60 6.79 8.43
N MET A 211 9.53 8.13 8.46
CA MET A 211 10.71 8.98 8.63
C MET A 211 11.34 8.80 10.01
N ALA A 212 10.54 8.56 11.07
CA ALA A 212 11.04 8.29 12.41
C ALA A 212 11.92 7.03 12.46
N HIS A 213 11.57 5.98 11.73
CA HIS A 213 12.40 4.78 11.59
C HIS A 213 13.75 5.08 10.94
N THR A 214 13.76 5.89 9.88
CA THR A 214 15.01 6.31 9.21
C THR A 214 15.88 7.16 10.13
N GLU A 215 15.28 8.13 10.81
CA GLU A 215 15.96 8.99 11.75
C GLU A 215 16.56 8.18 12.93
N TRP A 216 15.80 7.22 13.45
CA TRP A 216 16.28 6.33 14.51
C TRP A 216 17.48 5.50 14.06
N THR A 217 17.46 4.99 12.82
CA THR A 217 18.58 4.25 12.21
C THR A 217 19.81 5.15 12.05
N LEU A 218 19.63 6.38 11.58
CA LEU A 218 20.73 7.36 11.46
C LEU A 218 21.36 7.66 12.82
N ARG A 219 20.55 7.80 13.89
CA ARG A 219 21.06 7.96 15.26
C ARG A 219 21.83 6.74 15.76
N ALA A 220 21.42 5.53 15.37
CA ALA A 220 22.15 4.32 15.70
C ALA A 220 23.56 4.27 15.04
N LEU A 221 23.73 4.97 13.93
CA LEU A 221 24.99 5.09 13.17
C LEU A 221 25.80 6.34 13.56
N ASP A 222 25.23 7.23 14.36
CA ASP A 222 25.92 8.45 14.79
C ASP A 222 27.07 8.12 15.75
N GLY A 223 28.14 8.89 15.69
CA GLY A 223 29.34 8.64 16.53
C GLY A 223 30.24 7.49 16.09
N LEU A 224 29.92 6.76 14.99
CA LEU A 224 30.76 5.68 14.47
C LEU A 224 31.92 6.15 13.55
N GLY A 225 32.15 7.45 13.43
CA GLY A 225 33.19 8.01 12.56
C GLY A 225 32.90 7.88 11.04
N LEU A 226 31.69 7.50 10.67
CA LEU A 226 31.33 7.29 9.27
C LEU A 226 30.99 8.61 8.53
N PRO A 227 31.39 8.76 7.25
CA PRO A 227 30.90 9.83 6.39
C PRO A 227 29.38 9.85 6.31
N VAL A 228 28.78 11.04 6.15
CA VAL A 228 27.32 11.23 6.04
C VAL A 228 26.71 10.37 4.93
N GLU A 229 27.38 10.30 3.77
CA GLU A 229 26.95 9.51 2.62
C GLU A 229 26.87 8.02 2.96
N THR A 230 27.82 7.51 3.72
CA THR A 230 27.84 6.10 4.17
C THR A 230 26.69 5.84 5.15
N ARG A 231 26.48 6.74 6.12
CA ARG A 231 25.35 6.61 7.07
C ARG A 231 24.01 6.61 6.36
N ILE A 232 23.80 7.50 5.40
CA ILE A 232 22.56 7.53 4.61
C ILE A 232 22.40 6.26 3.76
N ARG A 233 23.46 5.78 3.11
CA ARG A 233 23.41 4.54 2.33
C ARG A 233 23.03 3.36 3.22
N GLU A 234 23.63 3.25 4.39
CA GLU A 234 23.34 2.18 5.36
C GLU A 234 21.90 2.25 5.86
N ALA A 235 21.42 3.45 6.23
CA ALA A 235 20.05 3.66 6.66
C ALA A 235 19.00 3.34 5.57
N LEU A 236 19.38 3.33 4.30
CA LEU A 236 18.51 2.92 3.18
C LEU A 236 18.71 1.46 2.78
N THR A 237 19.92 0.91 2.94
CA THR A 237 20.23 -0.48 2.59
C THR A 237 19.47 -1.45 3.48
N LEU A 238 19.44 -1.19 4.79
CA LEU A 238 18.79 -2.06 5.77
C LEU A 238 17.29 -2.28 5.46
N PRO A 239 16.45 -1.24 5.32
CA PRO A 239 15.05 -1.44 4.93
C PRO A 239 14.90 -2.04 3.52
N ALA A 240 15.86 -1.83 2.60
CA ALA A 240 15.81 -2.45 1.28
C ALA A 240 16.01 -3.97 1.34
N LEU A 241 16.87 -4.46 2.24
CA LEU A 241 17.01 -5.91 2.49
C LEU A 241 15.71 -6.51 3.03
N VAL A 242 15.12 -5.88 4.04
CA VAL A 242 13.82 -6.30 4.59
C VAL A 242 12.77 -6.36 3.48
N HIS A 243 12.64 -5.28 2.72
CA HIS A 243 11.66 -5.15 1.65
C HIS A 243 11.80 -6.25 0.59
N THR A 244 13.03 -6.59 0.18
CA THR A 244 13.27 -7.60 -0.86
C THR A 244 12.69 -8.97 -0.47
N VAL A 245 12.93 -9.40 0.78
CA VAL A 245 12.40 -10.68 1.26
C VAL A 245 10.89 -10.58 1.53
N ALA A 246 10.43 -9.45 2.09
CA ALA A 246 9.03 -9.21 2.37
C ALA A 246 8.16 -9.18 1.09
N MET A 247 8.70 -8.68 -0.02
CA MET A 247 8.03 -8.75 -1.32
C MET A 247 7.79 -10.19 -1.76
N SER A 248 8.77 -11.08 -1.59
CA SER A 248 8.61 -12.51 -1.93
C SER A 248 7.52 -13.18 -1.09
N VAL A 249 7.41 -12.82 0.20
CA VAL A 249 6.31 -13.31 1.07
C VAL A 249 4.95 -12.80 0.58
N ALA A 250 4.86 -11.51 0.23
CA ALA A 250 3.63 -10.91 -0.27
C ALA A 250 3.20 -11.51 -1.62
N GLU A 251 4.16 -11.75 -2.52
CA GLU A 251 3.91 -12.38 -3.83
C GLU A 251 3.41 -13.82 -3.68
N GLU A 252 3.98 -14.58 -2.75
CA GLU A 252 3.51 -15.95 -2.48
C GLU A 252 2.08 -15.96 -1.94
N ALA A 253 1.77 -15.09 -0.97
CA ALA A 253 0.43 -15.00 -0.41
C ALA A 253 -0.63 -14.61 -1.48
N GLU A 254 -0.29 -13.70 -2.39
CA GLU A 254 -1.16 -13.35 -3.52
C GLU A 254 -1.34 -14.53 -4.49
N ALA A 255 -0.25 -15.23 -4.83
CA ALA A 255 -0.29 -16.39 -5.71
C ALA A 255 -1.18 -17.51 -5.12
N GLU A 256 -1.07 -17.75 -3.80
CA GLU A 256 -1.95 -18.69 -3.10
C GLU A 256 -3.42 -18.25 -3.13
N GLN A 257 -3.69 -16.96 -2.90
CA GLN A 257 -5.06 -16.42 -2.98
C GLN A 257 -5.66 -16.52 -4.38
N GLU A 258 -4.86 -16.24 -5.42
CA GLU A 258 -5.33 -16.27 -6.80
C GLU A 258 -5.54 -17.69 -7.34
N THR A 259 -4.65 -18.62 -6.97
CA THR A 259 -4.62 -19.98 -7.55
C THR A 259 -5.24 -21.04 -6.65
N GLY A 260 -5.36 -20.78 -5.35
CA GLY A 260 -5.72 -21.77 -4.33
C GLY A 260 -4.64 -22.84 -4.11
N VAL A 261 -3.41 -22.62 -4.63
CA VAL A 261 -2.29 -23.56 -4.55
C VAL A 261 -1.24 -22.98 -3.62
N THR A 262 -0.95 -23.67 -2.51
CA THR A 262 0.13 -23.30 -1.58
C THR A 262 1.51 -23.44 -2.25
N LEU A 263 2.54 -22.81 -1.72
CA LEU A 263 3.92 -22.97 -2.18
C LEU A 263 4.37 -24.43 -2.27
N ASP A 264 4.03 -25.23 -1.27
CA ASP A 264 4.34 -26.66 -1.27
C ASP A 264 3.56 -27.42 -2.35
N GLY A 265 2.30 -27.07 -2.56
CA GLY A 265 1.47 -27.60 -3.64
C GLY A 265 2.06 -27.27 -5.02
N TRP A 266 2.48 -26.01 -5.21
CA TRP A 266 3.14 -25.58 -6.45
C TRP A 266 4.45 -26.34 -6.68
N ARG A 267 5.26 -26.53 -5.65
CA ARG A 267 6.50 -27.32 -5.74
C ARG A 267 6.25 -28.77 -6.13
N LEU A 268 5.23 -29.36 -5.53
CA LEU A 268 4.84 -30.74 -5.88
C LEU A 268 4.45 -30.84 -7.36
N LEU A 269 3.74 -29.85 -7.90
CA LEU A 269 3.40 -29.78 -9.31
C LEU A 269 4.63 -29.63 -10.21
N GLN A 270 5.68 -28.91 -9.75
CA GLN A 270 6.94 -28.71 -10.49
C GLN A 270 7.93 -29.87 -10.36
N ARG A 271 7.71 -30.82 -9.42
CA ARG A 271 8.68 -31.87 -9.07
C ARG A 271 9.12 -32.67 -10.27
N LYS A 272 8.18 -33.15 -11.08
CA LYS A 272 8.52 -33.94 -12.28
C LYS A 272 9.45 -33.16 -13.23
N ARG A 273 9.14 -31.89 -13.46
CA ARG A 273 9.95 -31.01 -14.32
C ARG A 273 11.33 -30.75 -13.73
N ALA A 274 11.41 -30.55 -12.43
CA ALA A 274 12.67 -30.40 -11.72
C ALA A 274 13.54 -31.67 -11.85
N ASP A 275 12.97 -32.85 -11.60
CA ASP A 275 13.65 -34.14 -11.69
C ASP A 275 14.19 -34.39 -13.12
N GLU A 276 13.38 -34.08 -14.16
CA GLU A 276 13.81 -34.18 -15.56
C GLU A 276 15.04 -33.30 -15.85
N LEU A 277 15.06 -32.05 -15.35
CA LEU A 277 16.17 -31.13 -15.55
C LEU A 277 17.43 -31.53 -14.76
N LEU A 278 17.25 -31.95 -13.52
CA LEU A 278 18.36 -32.33 -12.63
C LEU A 278 19.01 -33.63 -13.05
N SER A 279 18.25 -34.59 -13.63
CA SER A 279 18.75 -35.86 -14.13
C SER A 279 19.65 -35.73 -15.38
N THR A 280 19.66 -34.57 -16.05
CA THR A 280 20.54 -34.33 -17.22
C THR A 280 22.01 -34.29 -16.89
N GLY A 281 22.41 -34.29 -15.60
CA GLY A 281 23.79 -34.11 -15.14
C GLY A 281 24.36 -32.70 -15.33
N ARG A 282 23.57 -31.78 -15.90
CA ARG A 282 24.01 -30.40 -16.13
C ARG A 282 24.10 -29.56 -14.84
N PHE A 283 23.38 -29.97 -13.79
CA PHE A 283 23.24 -29.22 -12.54
C PHE A 283 23.56 -30.08 -11.31
N PRO A 284 24.80 -30.63 -11.18
CA PRO A 284 25.14 -31.61 -10.14
C PRO A 284 25.01 -31.02 -8.72
N LEU A 285 25.32 -29.74 -8.52
CA LEU A 285 25.20 -29.09 -7.21
C LEU A 285 23.72 -28.84 -6.82
N LEU A 286 22.90 -28.46 -7.77
CA LEU A 286 21.45 -28.28 -7.51
C LEU A 286 20.77 -29.62 -7.21
N ALA A 287 21.20 -30.70 -7.86
CA ALA A 287 20.67 -32.04 -7.61
C ALA A 287 20.95 -32.57 -6.20
N GLY A 288 21.96 -32.02 -5.51
CA GLY A 288 22.33 -32.35 -4.14
C GLY A 288 21.70 -31.47 -3.05
N LEU A 289 20.92 -30.47 -3.42
CA LEU A 289 20.31 -29.57 -2.41
C LEU A 289 19.11 -30.24 -1.71
N PRO A 290 19.00 -30.09 -0.36
CA PRO A 290 17.79 -30.45 0.35
C PRO A 290 16.63 -29.55 -0.11
N GLY A 291 15.50 -30.15 -0.50
CA GLY A 291 14.36 -29.44 -1.08
C GLY A 291 13.74 -28.36 -0.18
N GLU A 292 13.93 -28.46 1.12
CA GLU A 292 13.34 -27.55 2.13
C GLU A 292 14.10 -26.22 2.28
N THR A 293 15.39 -26.18 1.92
CA THR A 293 16.27 -25.03 2.19
C THR A 293 15.88 -23.75 1.41
N VAL A 294 15.17 -23.90 0.29
CA VAL A 294 14.84 -22.78 -0.61
C VAL A 294 13.54 -22.06 -0.22
N SER A 295 12.79 -22.58 0.76
CA SER A 295 11.42 -22.12 1.11
C SER A 295 11.34 -21.30 2.37
N ASP A 296 12.37 -21.30 3.17
CA ASP A 296 12.39 -20.62 4.46
C ASP A 296 12.74 -19.14 4.26
N LEU A 297 11.72 -18.32 4.00
CA LEU A 297 11.91 -16.87 3.83
C LEU A 297 12.25 -16.16 5.15
N ASP A 298 11.82 -16.70 6.30
CA ASP A 298 12.22 -16.18 7.61
C ASP A 298 13.70 -16.49 7.88
N GLY A 299 14.15 -17.70 7.64
CA GLY A 299 15.56 -18.06 7.70
C GLY A 299 16.42 -17.32 6.67
N MET A 300 15.88 -17.04 5.47
CA MET A 300 16.57 -16.20 4.47
C MET A 300 16.73 -14.77 4.96
N PHE A 301 15.70 -14.19 5.57
CA PHE A 301 15.80 -12.86 6.18
C PHE A 301 16.88 -12.83 7.27
N ASP A 302 16.88 -13.79 8.19
CA ASP A 302 17.87 -13.90 9.26
C ASP A 302 19.29 -14.02 8.70
N TYR A 303 19.48 -14.87 7.68
CA TYR A 303 20.78 -15.06 7.03
C TYR A 303 21.28 -13.77 6.36
N ILE A 304 20.42 -13.09 5.59
CA ILE A 304 20.78 -11.85 4.89
C ILE A 304 21.12 -10.75 5.89
N LEU A 305 20.30 -10.58 6.94
CA LEU A 305 20.53 -9.60 7.99
C LEU A 305 21.87 -9.84 8.70
N ALA A 306 22.13 -11.08 9.12
CA ALA A 306 23.40 -11.42 9.77
C ALA A 306 24.60 -11.13 8.88
N ARG A 307 24.58 -11.55 7.59
CA ARG A 307 25.67 -11.29 6.63
C ARG A 307 25.90 -9.81 6.38
N HIS A 308 24.81 -9.04 6.28
CA HIS A 308 24.89 -7.60 6.13
C HIS A 308 25.58 -6.94 7.34
N LEU A 309 25.13 -7.26 8.55
CA LEU A 309 25.72 -6.72 9.79
C LEU A 309 27.17 -7.16 10.02
N ASP A 310 27.55 -8.39 9.63
CA ASP A 310 28.93 -8.85 9.68
C ASP A 310 29.80 -8.06 8.69
N GLY A 311 29.33 -7.84 7.47
CA GLY A 311 30.02 -7.02 6.46
C GLY A 311 30.20 -5.58 6.90
N PHE A 312 29.19 -5.00 7.55
CA PHE A 312 29.24 -3.65 8.10
C PHE A 312 30.26 -3.56 9.28
N ALA A 313 30.33 -4.59 10.15
CA ALA A 313 31.32 -4.66 11.20
C ALA A 313 32.77 -4.65 10.64
N VAL A 314 33.01 -5.40 9.55
CA VAL A 314 34.33 -5.40 8.88
C VAL A 314 34.65 -4.02 8.29
N MET A 315 33.66 -3.31 7.74
CA MET A 315 33.86 -1.96 7.24
C MET A 315 34.26 -0.99 8.35
N LEU A 316 33.59 -1.06 9.51
CA LEU A 316 33.91 -0.23 10.68
C LEU A 316 35.29 -0.50 11.26
N SER A 317 35.79 -1.74 11.19
CA SER A 317 37.13 -2.09 11.73
C SER A 317 38.29 -1.64 10.85
N LYS A 318 38.04 -1.21 9.60
CA LYS A 318 39.04 -0.76 8.63
C LYS A 318 39.16 0.75 8.50
N GLY A 319 38.25 1.48 9.07
CA GLY A 319 38.21 2.95 9.10
C GLY A 319 38.63 3.47 10.45
#